data_9f307f0207df622813aafd75f0d9742f
#
_entry.id   9f307f0207df622813aafd75f0d9742f
#
_cell.length_a   1.000
_cell.length_b   1.000
_cell.length_c   1.000
_cell.angle_alpha   90.00
_cell.angle_beta   90.00
_cell.angle_gamma   90.00
#
_symmetry.space_group_name_H-M   'P 1'
#
loop_
_entity.id
_entity.type
_entity.pdbx_description
1 polymer ?
#
loop_
_entity_poly.entity_id
_entity_poly.type
_entity_poly.pdbx_seq_one_letter_code
_entity_poly.pdbx_strand_id
1 'polypeptide(L)'
;MSALPGCVGTGTTRDAAIANARKAFRAYRELLEARGVSIEHWKLIDPETLPVDETTSAGILPGEDVPLEEHEVRDFLHQFEASRAALISLVKGLSPDELEKKPTEDLWSVREALEHIMTTDLALLAKLEKWPDAPFGALQAAHRIAFQRFSILEASDWVDHEIMGRRWTTKKVMRRLLEHEFEHYQHIKEIMAALGGDRPPE
;
A
#
# COMPACT_ATOMS: atom_id res chain seq x y z
N MET A 1 9.67 12.61 15.87
CA MET A 1 8.48 12.08 15.18
C MET A 1 7.90 13.17 14.29
N SER A 2 7.61 12.88 13.03
CA SER A 2 6.87 13.79 12.17
C SER A 2 5.56 14.19 12.86
N ALA A 3 5.24 15.48 12.91
CA ALA A 3 4.05 15.98 13.62
C ALA A 3 2.77 15.31 13.13
N LEU A 4 2.72 14.93 11.85
CA LEU A 4 1.63 14.16 11.26
C LEU A 4 2.21 13.25 10.16
N PRO A 5 2.31 11.95 10.38
CA PRO A 5 2.80 11.00 9.37
C PRO A 5 2.01 11.12 8.06
N GLY A 6 2.68 10.96 6.94
CA GLY A 6 2.06 11.06 5.61
C GLY A 6 2.03 12.46 4.99
N CYS A 7 2.41 13.51 5.73
CA CYS A 7 2.46 14.87 5.19
C CYS A 7 3.81 15.14 4.52
N VAL A 8 3.89 14.92 3.23
CA VAL A 8 5.08 15.14 2.39
C VAL A 8 4.81 16.23 1.37
N GLY A 9 5.81 17.07 1.10
CA GLY A 9 5.78 18.05 0.03
C GLY A 9 7.00 17.91 -0.86
N THR A 10 6.78 17.91 -2.15
CA THR A 10 7.82 17.97 -3.17
C THR A 10 7.72 19.29 -3.93
N GLY A 11 8.81 19.74 -4.54
CA GLY A 11 8.82 20.98 -5.34
C GLY A 11 10.13 21.13 -6.10
N THR A 12 10.12 22.02 -7.09
CA THR A 12 11.33 22.35 -7.87
C THR A 12 12.32 23.23 -7.09
N THR A 13 11.87 23.82 -5.99
CA THR A 13 12.69 24.56 -5.04
C THR A 13 12.38 24.11 -3.62
N ARG A 14 13.30 24.36 -2.69
CA ARG A 14 13.11 24.11 -1.26
C ARG A 14 11.87 24.78 -0.71
N ASP A 15 11.68 26.07 -1.02
CA ASP A 15 10.52 26.83 -0.53
C ASP A 15 9.19 26.29 -1.08
N ALA A 16 9.16 25.87 -2.34
CA ALA A 16 7.98 25.24 -2.93
C ALA A 16 7.67 23.89 -2.27
N ALA A 17 8.69 23.07 -1.97
CA ALA A 17 8.51 21.81 -1.26
C ALA A 17 7.96 22.03 0.16
N ILE A 18 8.49 23.02 0.91
CA ILE A 18 8.01 23.39 2.24
C ILE A 18 6.54 23.88 2.18
N ALA A 19 6.22 24.76 1.23
CA ALA A 19 4.85 25.25 1.06
C ALA A 19 3.87 24.10 0.75
N ASN A 20 4.29 23.13 -0.09
CA ASN A 20 3.50 21.96 -0.42
C ASN A 20 3.35 21.00 0.79
N ALA A 21 4.40 20.81 1.60
CA ALA A 21 4.30 20.02 2.83
C ALA A 21 3.30 20.62 3.82
N ARG A 22 3.31 21.94 4.01
CA ARG A 22 2.36 22.67 4.86
C ARG A 22 0.92 22.58 4.33
N LYS A 23 0.75 22.64 3.00
CA LYS A 23 -0.54 22.44 2.35
C LYS A 23 -1.03 21.00 2.58
N ALA A 24 -0.15 20.00 2.42
CA ALA A 24 -0.46 18.60 2.69
C ALA A 24 -0.88 18.38 4.14
N PHE A 25 -0.20 19.00 5.11
CA PHE A 25 -0.57 18.94 6.53
C PHE A 25 -2.00 19.44 6.78
N ARG A 26 -2.37 20.61 6.21
CA ARG A 26 -3.72 21.14 6.34
C ARG A 26 -4.77 20.19 5.75
N ALA A 27 -4.55 19.77 4.51
CA ALA A 27 -5.48 18.89 3.81
C ALA A 27 -5.66 17.54 4.49
N TYR A 28 -4.57 16.96 5.01
CA TYR A 28 -4.64 15.66 5.69
C TYR A 28 -5.33 15.78 7.05
N ARG A 29 -5.06 16.83 7.81
CA ARG A 29 -5.77 17.13 9.05
C ARG A 29 -7.29 17.26 8.84
N GLU A 30 -7.72 18.00 7.81
CA GLU A 30 -9.13 18.16 7.45
C GLU A 30 -9.76 16.80 7.04
N LEU A 31 -9.03 15.97 6.29
CA LEU A 31 -9.48 14.64 5.92
C LEU A 31 -9.70 13.76 7.16
N LEU A 32 -8.75 13.73 8.08
CA LEU A 32 -8.84 12.94 9.30
C LEU A 32 -10.01 13.40 10.20
N GLU A 33 -10.16 14.72 10.38
CA GLU A 33 -11.28 15.29 11.14
C GLU A 33 -12.64 14.91 10.51
N ALA A 34 -12.77 15.05 9.19
CA ALA A 34 -13.98 14.67 8.46
C ALA A 34 -14.31 13.17 8.57
N ARG A 35 -13.34 12.34 8.93
CA ARG A 35 -13.50 10.89 9.16
C ARG A 35 -13.58 10.50 10.63
N GLY A 36 -13.70 11.48 11.54
CA GLY A 36 -13.89 11.26 12.98
C GLY A 36 -12.62 10.84 13.72
N VAL A 37 -11.44 10.95 13.11
CA VAL A 37 -10.17 10.75 13.82
C VAL A 37 -9.90 11.96 14.69
N SER A 38 -9.56 11.74 15.98
CA SER A 38 -9.22 12.82 16.89
C SER A 38 -7.94 13.52 16.44
N ILE A 39 -8.04 14.83 16.21
CA ILE A 39 -6.93 15.69 15.79
C ILE A 39 -6.60 16.79 16.82
N GLU A 40 -7.09 16.66 18.05
CA GLU A 40 -7.00 17.72 19.05
C GLU A 40 -5.57 18.24 19.26
N HIS A 41 -4.58 17.34 19.30
CA HIS A 41 -3.18 17.71 19.44
C HIS A 41 -2.58 18.37 18.20
N TRP A 42 -3.20 18.21 17.02
CA TRP A 42 -2.77 18.87 15.78
C TRP A 42 -3.51 20.18 15.50
N LYS A 43 -4.66 20.43 16.16
CA LYS A 43 -5.43 21.68 15.99
C LYS A 43 -4.65 22.91 16.42
N LEU A 44 -3.81 22.76 17.44
CA LEU A 44 -3.00 23.85 18.00
C LEU A 44 -1.70 24.10 17.23
N ILE A 45 -1.37 23.25 16.27
CA ILE A 45 -0.16 23.39 15.47
C ILE A 45 -0.44 24.35 14.32
N ASP A 46 0.29 25.46 14.30
CA ASP A 46 0.30 26.37 13.17
C ASP A 46 1.19 25.79 12.06
N PRO A 47 0.62 25.43 10.89
CA PRO A 47 1.40 24.88 9.79
C PRO A 47 2.55 25.78 9.30
N GLU A 48 2.43 27.11 9.47
CA GLU A 48 3.45 28.05 9.02
C GLU A 48 4.70 28.04 9.89
N THR A 49 4.56 27.67 11.15
CA THR A 49 5.67 27.58 12.10
C THR A 49 6.18 26.16 12.29
N LEU A 50 5.50 25.17 11.67
CA LEU A 50 5.88 23.77 11.80
C LEU A 50 7.27 23.52 11.20
N PRO A 51 8.20 22.94 11.98
CA PRO A 51 9.49 22.51 11.44
C PRO A 51 9.31 21.46 10.35
N VAL A 52 10.04 21.61 9.28
CA VAL A 52 10.01 20.70 8.14
C VAL A 52 11.36 19.99 8.04
N ASP A 53 11.35 18.67 8.20
CA ASP A 53 12.54 17.84 8.02
C ASP A 53 12.73 17.54 6.54
N GLU A 54 13.98 17.65 6.09
CA GLU A 54 14.35 17.35 4.71
C GLU A 54 15.04 16.00 4.64
N THR A 55 14.55 15.14 3.75
CA THR A 55 15.14 13.82 3.53
C THR A 55 15.06 13.42 2.06
N THR A 56 15.79 12.39 1.72
CA THR A 56 15.65 11.70 0.43
C THR A 56 14.72 10.50 0.59
N SER A 57 14.26 9.92 -0.52
CA SER A 57 13.44 8.69 -0.49
C SER A 57 14.11 7.49 0.21
N ALA A 58 15.43 7.53 0.39
CA ALA A 58 16.21 6.52 1.11
C ALA A 58 16.54 6.92 2.55
N GLY A 59 16.17 8.14 2.97
CA GLY A 59 16.51 8.66 4.29
C GLY A 59 15.56 8.20 5.39
N ILE A 60 16.05 8.25 6.61
CA ILE A 60 15.28 8.04 7.84
C ILE A 60 14.96 9.40 8.44
N LEU A 61 13.71 9.66 8.76
CA LEU A 61 13.29 10.88 9.45
C LEU A 61 13.57 10.79 10.96
N PRO A 62 13.73 11.92 11.63
CA PRO A 62 13.89 11.94 13.09
C PRO A 62 12.74 11.19 13.78
N GLY A 63 13.09 10.22 14.61
CA GLY A 63 12.14 9.38 15.36
C GLY A 63 11.70 8.09 14.64
N GLU A 64 12.14 7.83 13.40
CA GLU A 64 11.87 6.56 12.71
C GLU A 64 12.87 5.46 13.08
N ASP A 65 13.96 5.80 13.74
CA ASP A 65 15.05 4.89 14.19
C ASP A 65 14.95 4.51 15.69
N VAL A 66 13.83 4.79 16.32
CA VAL A 66 13.55 4.44 17.73
C VAL A 66 12.53 3.31 17.82
N PRO A 67 12.51 2.55 18.93
CA PRO A 67 11.50 1.52 19.14
C PRO A 67 10.08 2.06 19.05
N LEU A 68 9.20 1.26 18.47
CA LEU A 68 7.79 1.56 18.29
C LEU A 68 7.04 1.50 19.63
N GLU A 69 6.20 2.50 19.90
CA GLU A 69 5.31 2.50 21.06
C GLU A 69 3.90 2.02 20.68
N GLU A 70 3.20 1.40 21.64
CA GLU A 70 1.88 0.81 21.40
C GLU A 70 0.85 1.84 20.89
N HIS A 71 0.90 3.07 21.41
CA HIS A 71 -0.02 4.12 20.97
C HIS A 71 0.22 4.54 19.52
N GLU A 72 1.47 4.50 19.05
CA GLU A 72 1.81 4.85 17.64
C GLU A 72 1.19 3.87 16.66
N VAL A 73 1.16 2.57 16.99
CA VAL A 73 0.49 1.55 16.16
C VAL A 73 -1.01 1.81 16.07
N ARG A 74 -1.65 2.08 17.20
CA ARG A 74 -3.08 2.37 17.26
C ARG A 74 -3.43 3.63 16.46
N ASP A 75 -2.67 4.69 16.63
CA ASP A 75 -2.90 5.96 15.96
C ASP A 75 -2.67 5.83 14.45
N PHE A 76 -1.64 5.08 14.04
CA PHE A 76 -1.42 4.73 12.63
C PHE A 76 -2.60 3.97 12.04
N LEU A 77 -3.11 2.94 12.73
CA LEU A 77 -4.24 2.15 12.21
C LEU A 77 -5.49 3.00 12.01
N HIS A 78 -5.82 3.90 12.95
CA HIS A 78 -6.96 4.82 12.80
C HIS A 78 -6.78 5.77 11.62
N GLN A 79 -5.57 6.33 11.45
CA GLN A 79 -5.27 7.23 10.34
C GLN A 79 -5.30 6.49 9.00
N PHE A 80 -4.73 5.30 8.94
CA PHE A 80 -4.66 4.47 7.74
C PHE A 80 -6.07 4.04 7.28
N GLU A 81 -6.92 3.61 8.21
CA GLU A 81 -8.30 3.27 7.94
C GLU A 81 -9.10 4.48 7.43
N ALA A 82 -8.97 5.64 8.08
CA ALA A 82 -9.62 6.87 7.68
C ALA A 82 -9.20 7.34 6.28
N SER A 83 -7.89 7.29 5.99
CA SER A 83 -7.32 7.64 4.67
C SER A 83 -7.82 6.69 3.59
N ARG A 84 -7.84 5.38 3.85
CA ARG A 84 -8.33 4.37 2.91
C ARG A 84 -9.82 4.53 2.65
N ALA A 85 -10.62 4.77 3.69
CA ALA A 85 -12.05 5.02 3.55
C ALA A 85 -12.33 6.30 2.75
N ALA A 86 -11.52 7.36 2.93
CA ALA A 86 -11.62 8.58 2.14
C ALA A 86 -11.31 8.32 0.66
N LEU A 87 -10.22 7.62 0.37
CA LEU A 87 -9.83 7.24 -1.00
C LEU A 87 -10.95 6.43 -1.69
N ILE A 88 -11.43 5.38 -1.05
CA ILE A 88 -12.52 4.56 -1.61
C ILE A 88 -13.79 5.40 -1.85
N SER A 89 -14.14 6.28 -0.90
CA SER A 89 -15.32 7.15 -1.06
C SER A 89 -15.18 8.12 -2.23
N LEU A 90 -13.97 8.56 -2.53
CA LEU A 90 -13.68 9.46 -3.64
C LEU A 90 -13.92 8.79 -5.00
N VAL A 91 -13.59 7.51 -5.13
CA VAL A 91 -13.53 6.81 -6.43
C VAL A 91 -14.67 5.83 -6.68
N LYS A 92 -15.36 5.35 -5.63
CA LYS A 92 -16.37 4.26 -5.72
C LYS A 92 -17.54 4.51 -6.67
N GLY A 93 -17.77 5.78 -7.05
CA GLY A 93 -18.89 6.16 -7.94
C GLY A 93 -18.45 6.35 -9.40
N LEU A 94 -17.15 6.21 -9.70
CA LEU A 94 -16.64 6.37 -11.05
C LEU A 94 -16.96 5.14 -11.91
N SER A 95 -17.38 5.39 -13.15
CA SER A 95 -17.52 4.37 -14.17
C SER A 95 -16.15 3.84 -14.64
N PRO A 96 -16.09 2.67 -15.29
CA PRO A 96 -14.84 2.16 -15.86
C PRO A 96 -14.14 3.17 -16.79
N ASP A 97 -14.89 3.87 -17.62
CA ASP A 97 -14.34 4.87 -18.56
C ASP A 97 -13.76 6.08 -17.82
N GLU A 98 -14.41 6.52 -16.73
CA GLU A 98 -13.89 7.61 -15.90
C GLU A 98 -12.63 7.21 -15.16
N LEU A 99 -12.52 5.96 -14.73
CA LEU A 99 -11.32 5.42 -14.10
C LEU A 99 -10.11 5.40 -15.05
N GLU A 100 -10.35 5.12 -16.34
CA GLU A 100 -9.29 5.06 -17.37
C GLU A 100 -8.90 6.43 -17.92
N LYS A 101 -9.75 7.43 -17.76
CA LYS A 101 -9.53 8.75 -18.36
C LYS A 101 -8.31 9.44 -17.78
N LYS A 102 -7.39 9.86 -18.64
CA LYS A 102 -6.21 10.66 -18.30
C LYS A 102 -6.49 12.15 -18.46
N PRO A 103 -6.04 13.00 -17.54
CA PRO A 103 -6.09 14.46 -17.72
C PRO A 103 -5.27 14.92 -18.93
N THR A 104 -4.07 14.35 -19.11
CA THR A 104 -3.19 14.47 -20.27
C THR A 104 -2.48 13.14 -20.49
N GLU A 105 -1.85 12.95 -21.67
CA GLU A 105 -1.15 11.68 -21.99
C GLU A 105 -0.02 11.35 -20.97
N ASP A 106 0.63 12.37 -20.42
CA ASP A 106 1.75 12.22 -19.50
C ASP A 106 1.31 12.01 -18.03
N LEU A 107 0.03 12.17 -17.72
CA LEU A 107 -0.50 12.02 -16.38
C LEU A 107 -1.20 10.67 -16.20
N TRP A 108 -1.24 10.22 -14.97
CA TRP A 108 -1.91 8.97 -14.62
C TRP A 108 -3.44 9.10 -14.69
N SER A 109 -4.09 8.02 -15.07
CA SER A 109 -5.51 7.82 -14.81
C SER A 109 -5.76 7.48 -13.34
N VAL A 110 -7.01 7.56 -12.92
CA VAL A 110 -7.40 7.11 -11.57
C VAL A 110 -7.08 5.62 -11.37
N ARG A 111 -7.32 4.79 -12.39
CA ARG A 111 -6.98 3.37 -12.38
C ARG A 111 -5.49 3.16 -12.12
N GLU A 112 -4.62 3.80 -12.91
CA GLU A 112 -3.16 3.68 -12.76
C GLU A 112 -2.70 4.09 -11.36
N ALA A 113 -3.28 5.16 -10.80
CA ALA A 113 -2.99 5.59 -9.42
C ALA A 113 -3.42 4.54 -8.37
N LEU A 114 -4.60 3.94 -8.51
CA LEU A 114 -5.08 2.89 -7.61
C LEU A 114 -4.22 1.62 -7.68
N GLU A 115 -3.83 1.21 -8.88
CA GLU A 115 -2.93 0.06 -9.09
C GLU A 115 -1.54 0.31 -8.49
N HIS A 116 -1.03 1.55 -8.64
CA HIS A 116 0.22 1.94 -8.02
C HIS A 116 0.15 1.89 -6.48
N ILE A 117 -0.91 2.44 -5.89
CA ILE A 117 -1.12 2.37 -4.43
C ILE A 117 -1.12 0.91 -3.96
N MET A 118 -1.91 0.03 -4.60
CA MET A 118 -2.01 -1.38 -4.23
C MET A 118 -0.66 -2.10 -4.30
N THR A 119 0.08 -1.94 -5.39
CA THR A 119 1.37 -2.61 -5.58
C THR A 119 2.44 -2.07 -4.65
N THR A 120 2.43 -0.77 -4.38
CA THR A 120 3.35 -0.12 -3.45
C THR A 120 3.07 -0.52 -2.00
N ASP A 121 1.80 -0.57 -1.58
CA ASP A 121 1.43 -1.05 -0.24
C ASP A 121 1.98 -2.46 0.01
N LEU A 122 1.78 -3.38 -0.95
CA LEU A 122 2.30 -4.75 -0.83
C LEU A 122 3.83 -4.79 -0.74
N ALA A 123 4.51 -3.95 -1.52
CA ALA A 123 5.98 -3.86 -1.51
C ALA A 123 6.52 -3.26 -0.20
N LEU A 124 5.79 -2.33 0.41
CA LEU A 124 6.14 -1.74 1.71
C LEU A 124 5.88 -2.74 2.84
N LEU A 125 4.73 -3.41 2.84
CA LEU A 125 4.38 -4.43 3.84
C LEU A 125 5.35 -5.61 3.82
N ALA A 126 5.88 -5.97 2.65
CA ALA A 126 6.90 -7.02 2.53
C ALA A 126 8.24 -6.71 3.22
N LYS A 127 8.44 -5.46 3.70
CA LYS A 127 9.61 -5.07 4.49
C LYS A 127 9.43 -5.34 6.00
N LEU A 128 8.22 -5.68 6.44
CA LEU A 128 7.93 -6.09 7.80
C LEU A 128 8.16 -7.59 7.91
N GLU A 129 8.96 -8.01 8.90
CA GLU A 129 9.30 -9.42 9.10
C GLU A 129 8.21 -10.18 9.88
N LYS A 130 7.43 -9.45 10.70
CA LYS A 130 6.40 -10.04 11.55
C LYS A 130 5.09 -10.20 10.80
N TRP A 131 4.56 -11.42 10.80
CA TRP A 131 3.24 -11.78 10.31
C TRP A 131 2.29 -12.13 11.45
N PRO A 132 0.95 -12.02 11.25
CA PRO A 132 -0.02 -12.55 12.20
C PRO A 132 0.20 -14.04 12.45
N ASP A 133 -0.14 -14.52 13.65
CA ASP A 133 -0.02 -15.93 14.05
C ASP A 133 -0.76 -16.89 13.09
N ALA A 134 -1.85 -16.41 12.49
CA ALA A 134 -2.59 -17.13 11.45
C ALA A 134 -2.74 -16.26 10.21
N PRO A 135 -1.83 -16.34 9.22
CA PRO A 135 -1.81 -15.46 8.03
C PRO A 135 -2.88 -15.81 6.98
N PHE A 136 -3.87 -16.65 7.31
CA PHE A 136 -4.91 -17.12 6.37
C PHE A 136 -5.68 -15.97 5.71
N GLY A 137 -6.03 -14.93 6.46
CA GLY A 137 -6.73 -13.76 5.92
C GLY A 137 -5.91 -13.02 4.86
N ALA A 138 -4.60 -12.88 5.07
CA ALA A 138 -3.68 -12.28 4.12
C ALA A 138 -3.52 -13.14 2.86
N LEU A 139 -3.36 -14.46 3.04
CA LEU A 139 -3.28 -15.41 1.94
C LEU A 139 -4.57 -15.40 1.09
N GLN A 140 -5.74 -15.42 1.72
CA GLN A 140 -7.02 -15.32 1.02
C GLN A 140 -7.20 -13.98 0.31
N ALA A 141 -6.69 -12.88 0.87
CA ALA A 141 -6.72 -11.57 0.21
C ALA A 141 -5.85 -11.57 -1.06
N ALA A 142 -4.63 -12.11 -0.98
CA ALA A 142 -3.75 -12.28 -2.14
C ALA A 142 -4.39 -13.15 -3.23
N HIS A 143 -5.02 -14.25 -2.84
CA HIS A 143 -5.75 -15.12 -3.77
C HIS A 143 -6.90 -14.36 -4.46
N ARG A 144 -7.71 -13.60 -3.72
CA ARG A 144 -8.79 -12.78 -4.31
C ARG A 144 -8.27 -11.76 -5.32
N ILE A 145 -7.15 -11.11 -5.03
CA ILE A 145 -6.52 -10.16 -5.98
C ILE A 145 -6.10 -10.90 -7.25
N ALA A 146 -5.42 -12.04 -7.13
CA ALA A 146 -5.02 -12.85 -8.27
C ALA A 146 -6.24 -13.30 -9.09
N PHE A 147 -7.25 -13.86 -8.41
CA PHE A 147 -8.48 -14.32 -9.06
C PHE A 147 -9.18 -13.19 -9.83
N GLN A 148 -9.35 -12.02 -9.21
CA GLN A 148 -9.97 -10.85 -9.87
C GLN A 148 -9.18 -10.40 -11.09
N ARG A 149 -7.84 -10.37 -11.01
CA ARG A 149 -7.00 -9.98 -12.15
C ARG A 149 -7.07 -10.97 -13.30
N PHE A 150 -7.10 -12.27 -13.02
CA PHE A 150 -7.17 -13.28 -14.07
C PHE A 150 -8.57 -13.45 -14.64
N SER A 151 -9.64 -13.23 -13.85
CA SER A 151 -11.03 -13.39 -14.32
C SER A 151 -11.46 -12.34 -15.36
N ILE A 152 -10.75 -11.23 -15.49
CA ILE A 152 -11.02 -10.18 -16.47
C ILE A 152 -10.12 -10.25 -17.71
N LEU A 153 -9.15 -11.19 -17.75
CA LEU A 153 -8.25 -11.31 -18.91
C LEU A 153 -8.96 -11.90 -20.11
N GLU A 154 -8.78 -11.25 -21.24
CA GLU A 154 -9.16 -11.72 -22.58
C GLU A 154 -7.94 -12.23 -23.34
N ALA A 155 -8.17 -12.86 -24.49
CA ALA A 155 -7.09 -13.38 -25.33
C ALA A 155 -6.15 -12.29 -25.84
N SER A 156 -6.66 -11.06 -25.99
CA SER A 156 -5.90 -9.85 -26.36
C SER A 156 -4.98 -9.33 -25.27
N ASP A 157 -5.24 -9.68 -23.99
CA ASP A 157 -4.49 -9.20 -22.83
C ASP A 157 -3.20 -10.00 -22.58
N TRP A 158 -2.68 -10.58 -23.64
CA TRP A 158 -1.41 -11.29 -23.56
C TRP A 158 -0.26 -10.31 -23.37
N VAL A 159 0.49 -10.47 -22.28
CA VAL A 159 1.69 -9.68 -22.01
C VAL A 159 2.96 -10.48 -22.30
N ASP A 160 3.98 -9.77 -22.76
CA ASP A 160 5.33 -10.27 -22.99
C ASP A 160 6.31 -9.15 -22.64
N HIS A 161 6.82 -9.19 -21.43
CA HIS A 161 7.70 -8.16 -20.87
C HIS A 161 9.02 -8.74 -20.44
N GLU A 162 10.07 -7.94 -20.50
CA GLU A 162 11.33 -8.22 -19.82
C GLU A 162 11.41 -7.37 -18.53
N ILE A 163 11.52 -8.05 -17.38
CA ILE A 163 11.63 -7.41 -16.07
C ILE A 163 12.89 -7.97 -15.40
N MET A 164 13.84 -7.10 -15.07
CA MET A 164 15.11 -7.45 -14.42
C MET A 164 15.87 -8.58 -15.17
N GLY A 165 15.97 -8.49 -16.51
CA GLY A 165 16.62 -9.46 -17.35
C GLY A 165 15.90 -10.81 -17.50
N ARG A 166 14.62 -10.89 -17.11
CA ARG A 166 13.80 -12.08 -17.22
C ARG A 166 12.55 -11.81 -18.03
N ARG A 167 12.31 -12.62 -19.05
CA ARG A 167 11.10 -12.55 -19.86
C ARG A 167 9.89 -13.10 -19.09
N TRP A 168 8.80 -12.34 -19.07
CA TRP A 168 7.54 -12.68 -18.44
C TRP A 168 6.40 -12.62 -19.45
N THR A 169 5.59 -13.67 -19.50
CA THR A 169 4.36 -13.72 -20.28
C THR A 169 3.18 -14.02 -19.36
N THR A 170 1.96 -13.70 -19.79
CA THR A 170 0.73 -14.04 -19.03
C THR A 170 0.71 -15.52 -18.63
N LYS A 171 0.97 -16.41 -19.58
CA LYS A 171 1.02 -17.87 -19.33
C LYS A 171 2.12 -18.27 -18.35
N LYS A 172 3.28 -17.60 -18.39
CA LYS A 172 4.36 -17.84 -17.42
C LYS A 172 3.95 -17.42 -16.03
N VAL A 173 3.25 -16.29 -15.87
CA VAL A 173 2.73 -15.85 -14.56
C VAL A 173 1.74 -16.88 -14.01
N MET A 174 0.76 -17.31 -14.82
CA MET A 174 -0.21 -18.34 -14.43
C MET A 174 0.49 -19.62 -13.96
N ARG A 175 1.41 -20.13 -14.77
CA ARG A 175 2.19 -21.34 -14.44
C ARG A 175 2.97 -21.17 -13.15
N ARG A 176 3.68 -20.04 -12.97
CA ARG A 176 4.51 -19.80 -11.79
C ARG A 176 3.68 -19.67 -10.50
N LEU A 177 2.49 -19.11 -10.55
CA LEU A 177 1.60 -19.07 -9.39
C LEU A 177 1.19 -20.49 -8.97
N LEU A 178 0.79 -21.33 -9.91
CA LEU A 178 0.40 -22.72 -9.61
C LEU A 178 1.58 -23.57 -9.12
N GLU A 179 2.75 -23.44 -9.75
CA GLU A 179 3.97 -24.13 -9.33
C GLU A 179 4.36 -23.74 -7.91
N HIS A 180 4.38 -22.46 -7.58
CA HIS A 180 4.73 -21.95 -6.26
C HIS A 180 3.75 -22.41 -5.18
N GLU A 181 2.44 -22.33 -5.46
CA GLU A 181 1.41 -22.81 -4.55
C GLU A 181 1.59 -24.31 -4.25
N PHE A 182 1.78 -25.15 -5.29
CA PHE A 182 1.92 -26.58 -5.11
C PHE A 182 3.25 -26.97 -4.46
N GLU A 183 4.34 -26.31 -4.78
CA GLU A 183 5.65 -26.50 -4.15
C GLU A 183 5.55 -26.29 -2.64
N HIS A 184 4.95 -25.17 -2.23
CA HIS A 184 4.79 -24.89 -0.80
C HIS A 184 3.73 -25.74 -0.11
N TYR A 185 2.71 -26.18 -0.80
CA TYR A 185 1.78 -27.18 -0.28
C TYR A 185 2.52 -28.47 0.09
N GLN A 186 3.40 -28.99 -0.78
CA GLN A 186 4.20 -30.18 -0.47
C GLN A 186 5.17 -29.93 0.69
N HIS A 187 5.86 -28.79 0.66
CA HIS A 187 6.78 -28.42 1.74
C HIS A 187 6.08 -28.31 3.10
N ILE A 188 4.89 -27.73 3.17
CA ILE A 188 4.09 -27.65 4.41
C ILE A 188 3.70 -29.06 4.88
N LYS A 189 3.31 -29.96 3.98
CA LYS A 189 3.05 -31.38 4.34
C LYS A 189 4.26 -32.05 4.96
N GLU A 190 5.45 -31.84 4.40
CA GLU A 190 6.70 -32.38 4.93
C GLU A 190 6.99 -31.83 6.34
N ILE A 191 6.81 -30.52 6.53
CA ILE A 191 6.95 -29.89 7.85
C ILE A 191 5.96 -30.50 8.85
N MET A 192 4.69 -30.63 8.47
CA MET A 192 3.67 -31.22 9.35
C MET A 192 3.99 -32.67 9.72
N ALA A 193 4.42 -33.47 8.76
CA ALA A 193 4.83 -34.87 9.01
C ALA A 193 6.04 -34.94 9.95
N ALA A 194 7.04 -34.07 9.75
CA ALA A 194 8.22 -33.97 10.61
C ALA A 194 7.90 -33.55 12.05
N LEU A 195 6.84 -32.73 12.23
CA LEU A 195 6.36 -32.32 13.56
C LEU A 195 5.40 -33.31 14.21
N GLY A 196 5.17 -34.51 13.61
CA GLY A 196 4.29 -35.55 14.14
C GLY A 196 2.80 -35.22 13.97
N GLY A 197 2.45 -34.37 13.06
CA GLY A 197 1.09 -33.96 12.77
C GLY A 197 0.45 -34.80 11.67
N ASP A 198 -0.09 -35.98 12.02
CA ASP A 198 -1.07 -36.69 11.18
C ASP A 198 -2.45 -36.02 11.34
N ARG A 199 -2.69 -34.89 10.66
CA ARG A 199 -4.05 -34.45 10.37
C ARG A 199 -4.37 -34.79 8.92
N PRO A 200 -5.32 -35.71 8.67
CA PRO A 200 -5.83 -35.90 7.32
C PRO A 200 -6.49 -34.59 6.83
N PRO A 201 -6.37 -34.24 5.55
CA PRO A 201 -7.13 -33.13 4.99
C PRO A 201 -8.63 -33.49 5.08
N GLU A 202 -9.42 -32.53 5.60
CA GLU A 202 -10.88 -32.53 5.46
C GLU A 202 -11.30 -32.25 4.02
#